data_e84386852ef8f9b6517f7cae03e0976e
#
_entry.id   e84386852ef8f9b6517f7cae03e0976e
#
_cell.length_a   1.000
_cell.length_b   1.000
_cell.length_c   1.000
_cell.angle_alpha   90.00
_cell.angle_beta   90.00
_cell.angle_gamma   90.00
#
_symmetry.space_group_name_H-M   'P 1'
#
loop_
_entity.id
_entity.type
_entity.pdbx_description
1 polymer ?
#
loop_
_entity_poly.entity_id
_entity_poly.type
_entity_poly.pdbx_seq_one_letter_code
_entity_poly.pdbx_strand_id
1 'polypeptide(L)' 'MDQPIHPFSELFAQLGLPADEPSIRQFIATHSPLRSDIDLADAPFWTPSQATFLKEEKLEDADWAEQVDQLNLALRG' A
#
# COMPACT_ATOMS: atom_id res chain seq x y z
N MET A 1 -15.78 -20.46 -2.97
CA MET A 1 -16.17 -19.20 -3.56
C MET A 1 -14.97 -18.40 -3.96
N ASP A 2 -14.86 -18.16 -5.20
CA ASP A 2 -13.69 -17.48 -5.73
C ASP A 2 -13.90 -15.99 -5.74
N GLN A 3 -13.04 -15.32 -5.03
CA GLN A 3 -13.06 -13.87 -5.00
C GLN A 3 -11.94 -13.36 -5.87
N PRO A 4 -12.22 -12.47 -6.79
CA PRO A 4 -11.16 -11.86 -7.58
C PRO A 4 -10.37 -10.83 -6.81
N ILE A 5 -10.58 -10.75 -5.51
CA ILE A 5 -9.95 -9.76 -4.67
C ILE A 5 -8.65 -10.34 -4.10
N HIS A 6 -7.56 -9.60 -4.28
CA HIS A 6 -6.29 -10.00 -3.71
C HIS A 6 -6.27 -9.69 -2.22
N PRO A 7 -5.66 -10.56 -1.40
CA PRO A 7 -5.46 -10.21 0.01
C PRO A 7 -4.59 -8.97 0.15
N PHE A 8 -4.82 -8.23 1.21
CA PHE A 8 -4.02 -7.04 1.49
C PHE A 8 -2.53 -7.36 1.52
N SER A 9 -2.18 -8.53 2.05
CA SER A 9 -0.78 -8.93 2.13
C SER A 9 -0.11 -9.06 0.76
N GLU A 10 -0.88 -9.37 -0.28
CA GLU A 10 -0.30 -9.48 -1.61
C GLU A 10 0.16 -8.14 -2.15
N LEU A 11 -0.45 -7.05 -1.69
CA LEU A 11 0.02 -5.73 -2.09
C LEU A 11 1.47 -5.54 -1.62
N PHE A 12 1.77 -5.97 -0.41
CA PHE A 12 3.14 -5.86 0.09
C PHE A 12 4.09 -6.71 -0.74
N ALA A 13 3.67 -7.89 -1.15
CA ALA A 13 4.49 -8.72 -2.02
C ALA A 13 4.75 -8.04 -3.36
N GLN A 14 3.75 -7.38 -3.90
CA GLN A 14 3.93 -6.64 -5.16
C GLN A 14 4.90 -5.48 -5.01
N LEU A 15 4.95 -4.91 -3.83
CA LEU A 15 5.86 -3.81 -3.55
C LEU A 15 7.26 -4.29 -3.19
N GLY A 16 7.47 -5.60 -3.14
CA GLY A 16 8.75 -6.14 -2.76
C GLY A 16 9.02 -6.09 -1.26
N LEU A 17 7.96 -5.97 -0.48
CA LEU A 17 8.07 -5.89 0.97
C LEU A 17 7.67 -7.22 1.60
N PRO A 18 8.15 -7.49 2.83
CA PRO A 18 7.69 -8.69 3.53
C PRO A 18 6.17 -8.68 3.67
N ALA A 19 5.56 -9.80 3.36
CA ALA A 19 4.10 -9.89 3.29
C ALA A 19 3.50 -10.67 4.45
N ASP A 20 4.30 -11.05 5.43
CA ASP A 20 3.78 -11.71 6.63
C ASP A 20 3.14 -10.69 7.56
N GLU A 21 2.19 -11.13 8.34
CA GLU A 21 1.39 -10.23 9.14
C GLU A 21 2.21 -9.39 10.13
N PRO A 22 3.16 -9.96 10.87
CA PRO A 22 3.96 -9.13 11.78
C PRO A 22 4.76 -8.05 11.04
N SER A 23 5.29 -8.37 9.87
CA SER A 23 6.06 -7.39 9.09
C SER A 23 5.17 -6.28 8.57
N ILE A 24 3.96 -6.62 8.14
CA ILE A 24 3.00 -5.62 7.68
C ILE A 24 2.65 -4.67 8.82
N ARG A 25 2.38 -5.20 9.99
CA ARG A 25 2.07 -4.36 11.15
C ARG A 25 3.24 -3.47 11.51
N GLN A 26 4.45 -4.02 11.45
CA GLN A 26 5.64 -3.25 11.76
C GLN A 26 5.82 -2.11 10.77
N PHE A 27 5.60 -2.39 9.49
CA PHE A 27 5.72 -1.38 8.45
C PHE A 27 4.73 -0.24 8.71
N ILE A 28 3.48 -0.59 8.98
CA ILE A 28 2.46 0.43 9.21
C ILE A 28 2.80 1.24 10.45
N ALA A 29 3.22 0.57 11.53
CA ALA A 29 3.55 1.27 12.76
C ALA A 29 4.74 2.20 12.59
N THR A 30 5.71 1.77 11.78
CA THR A 30 6.93 2.56 11.55
C THR A 30 6.62 3.83 10.75
N HIS A 31 5.68 3.75 9.81
CA HIS A 31 5.46 4.84 8.87
C HIS A 31 4.18 5.63 9.12
N SER A 32 3.38 5.24 10.09
CA SER A 32 2.19 6.01 10.41
C SER A 32 2.49 6.96 11.57
N PRO A 33 1.75 8.04 11.67
CA PRO A 33 0.75 8.49 10.71
C PRO A 33 1.38 9.22 9.53
N LEU A 34 0.85 8.96 8.36
CA LEU A 34 1.27 9.70 7.17
C LEU A 34 0.58 11.05 7.18
N ARG A 35 1.30 12.11 6.88
CA ARG A 35 0.74 13.45 6.89
C ARG A 35 -0.41 13.56 5.89
N SER A 36 -1.43 14.30 6.28
CA SER A 36 -2.63 14.39 5.45
C SER A 36 -2.40 15.18 4.16
N ASP A 37 -1.34 15.98 4.12
CA ASP A 37 -1.02 16.77 2.93
C ASP A 37 -0.10 16.02 1.96
N ILE A 38 0.21 14.76 2.25
CA ILE A 38 1.06 13.94 1.39
C ILE A 38 0.25 12.77 0.86
N ASP A 39 0.19 12.65 -0.46
CA ASP A 39 -0.45 11.48 -1.08
C ASP A 39 0.35 10.23 -0.77
N LEU A 40 -0.34 9.10 -0.74
CA LEU A 40 0.31 7.84 -0.43
C LEU A 40 1.51 7.59 -1.34
N ALA A 41 1.34 7.78 -2.65
CA ALA A 41 2.40 7.51 -3.61
C ALA A 41 3.54 8.52 -3.53
N ASP A 42 3.33 9.64 -2.85
CA ASP A 42 4.35 10.67 -2.70
C ASP A 42 5.11 10.55 -1.38
N ALA A 43 4.77 9.56 -0.56
CA ALA A 43 5.43 9.39 0.72
C ALA A 43 6.93 9.13 0.52
N PRO A 44 7.77 9.68 1.39
CA PRO A 44 9.22 9.63 1.16
C PRO A 44 9.87 8.28 1.39
N PHE A 45 9.13 7.34 1.93
CA PHE A 45 9.72 6.04 2.24
C PHE A 45 9.59 5.03 1.10
N TRP A 46 8.96 5.41 -0.02
CA TRP A 46 8.86 4.53 -1.19
C TRP A 46 10.07 4.68 -2.09
N THR A 47 10.48 3.58 -2.71
CA THR A 47 11.42 3.70 -3.83
C THR A 47 10.68 4.27 -5.03
N PRO A 48 11.41 4.79 -6.04
CA PRO A 48 10.72 5.27 -7.24
C PRO A 48 9.84 4.22 -7.90
N SER A 49 10.27 2.97 -7.92
CA SER A 49 9.47 1.89 -8.51
C SER A 49 8.18 1.67 -7.72
N GLN A 50 8.27 1.69 -6.40
CA GLN A 50 7.11 1.49 -5.55
C GLN A 50 6.13 2.65 -5.71
N ALA A 51 6.65 3.86 -5.75
CA ALA A 51 5.81 5.04 -5.92
C ALA A 51 5.09 5.00 -7.25
N THR A 52 5.79 4.59 -8.30
CA THR A 52 5.17 4.50 -9.63
C THR A 52 4.05 3.47 -9.62
N PHE A 53 4.28 2.31 -9.02
CA PHE A 53 3.26 1.29 -8.93
C PHE A 53 2.01 1.81 -8.24
N LEU A 54 2.18 2.45 -7.08
CA LEU A 54 1.04 2.95 -6.33
C LEU A 54 0.29 4.03 -7.09
N LYS A 55 1.01 4.89 -7.78
CA LYS A 55 0.39 5.97 -8.53
C LYS A 55 -0.42 5.42 -9.71
N GLU A 56 0.13 4.45 -10.41
CA GLU A 56 -0.55 3.87 -11.56
C GLU A 56 -1.78 3.09 -11.16
N GLU A 57 -1.69 2.33 -10.07
CA GLU A 57 -2.84 1.55 -9.62
C GLU A 57 -3.98 2.44 -9.16
N LYS A 58 -3.64 3.55 -8.56
CA LYS A 58 -4.64 4.50 -8.11
C LYS A 58 -5.37 5.14 -9.28
N LEU A 59 -4.64 5.47 -10.34
CA LEU A 59 -5.20 6.18 -11.48
C LEU A 59 -5.99 5.28 -12.42
N GLU A 60 -5.60 4.02 -12.53
CA GLU A 60 -6.15 3.15 -13.56
C GLU A 60 -7.27 2.25 -13.07
N ASP A 61 -7.71 2.42 -11.83
CA ASP A 61 -8.79 1.61 -11.29
C ASP A 61 -8.51 0.13 -11.51
N ALA A 62 -7.29 -0.27 -11.21
CA ALA A 62 -6.83 -1.63 -11.45
C ALA A 62 -7.23 -2.54 -10.30
N ASP A 63 -6.80 -3.80 -10.39
CA ASP A 63 -7.13 -4.82 -9.42
C ASP A 63 -6.66 -4.47 -8.01
N TRP A 64 -5.70 -3.58 -7.87
CA TRP A 64 -5.08 -3.26 -6.59
C TRP A 64 -5.66 -2.01 -5.93
N ALA A 65 -6.65 -1.37 -6.57
CA ALA A 65 -7.15 -0.09 -6.06
C ALA A 65 -7.66 -0.20 -4.63
N GLU A 66 -8.38 -1.26 -4.33
CA GLU A 66 -8.95 -1.44 -3.00
C GLU A 66 -7.87 -1.65 -1.95
N GLN A 67 -6.87 -2.46 -2.27
CA GLN A 67 -5.78 -2.72 -1.35
C GLN A 67 -4.92 -1.48 -1.14
N VAL A 68 -4.71 -0.72 -2.18
CA VAL A 68 -3.97 0.54 -2.07
C VAL A 68 -4.72 1.50 -1.16
N ASP A 69 -6.04 1.55 -1.30
CA ASP A 69 -6.86 2.39 -0.44
C ASP A 69 -6.79 1.95 1.01
N GLN A 70 -6.80 0.64 1.26
CA GLN A 70 -6.65 0.11 2.60
C GLN A 70 -5.31 0.52 3.21
N LEU A 71 -4.25 0.46 2.43
CA LEU A 71 -2.94 0.87 2.90
C LEU A 71 -2.92 2.35 3.25
N ASN A 72 -3.53 3.15 2.40
CA ASN A 72 -3.61 4.59 2.65
C ASN A 72 -4.31 4.87 3.98
N LEU A 73 -5.43 4.22 4.22
CA LEU A 73 -6.16 4.41 5.46
C LEU A 73 -5.36 3.94 6.68
N ALA A 74 -4.69 2.82 6.54
CA ALA A 74 -3.90 2.28 7.65
C ALA A 74 -2.77 3.22 8.05
N LEU A 75 -2.16 3.88 7.07
CA LEU A 75 -1.05 4.79 7.35
C LEU A 75 -1.52 6.15 7.85
N ARG A 76 -2.78 6.49 7.67
CA ARG A 76 -3.30 7.78 8.13
C ARG A 76 -3.61 7.80 9.62
N GLY A 77 -3.83 6.64 10.15
CA GLY A 77 -4.25 6.58 11.50
C GLY A 77 -3.40 6.00 12.51
#